data_c18d822c3a3f2ff778389e0eec42b586
#
_entry.id   c18d822c3a3f2ff778389e0eec42b586
#
_cell.length_a   1.000
_cell.length_b   1.000
_cell.length_c   1.000
_cell.angle_alpha   90.00
_cell.angle_beta   90.00
_cell.angle_gamma   90.00
#
_symmetry.space_group_name_H-M   'P 1'
#
loop_
_entity.id
_entity.type
_entity.pdbx_description
1 polymer ?
#
loop_
_entity_poly.entity_id
_entity_poly.type
_entity_poly.pdbx_seq_one_letter_code
_entity_poly.pdbx_strand_id
1 'polypeptide(L)'
;HLNYYQFNPTDYPAIALEQLEMALEKDSRYVMTTPMYHFEYSDGVHLTAPMSRLYGEYVGYVMKKVLLDGADWKPVHPLTHKIRKSGKGWTVEVAFYAPCPPLVLDTKTVDDPGNYGFSLVGAEGEDIAIKSVRLVGKNAVQLLTEKDPRKGRLRYGMTINEHRPSGPRTGARGCLRDSQGDEVKAHIQGKDYRMDNWCPFFDYSLSKGH
;
A
#
# COMPACT_ATOMS: atom_id res chain seq x y z
N HIS A 1 9.42 7.50 -0.13
CA HIS A 1 9.33 6.06 -0.30
C HIS A 1 9.98 5.66 -1.62
N LEU A 2 11.32 5.67 -1.66
CA LEU A 2 12.07 5.19 -2.82
C LEU A 2 11.79 3.69 -3.00
N ASN A 3 11.71 3.26 -4.25
CA ASN A 3 11.59 1.84 -4.53
C ASN A 3 12.93 1.16 -4.22
N TYR A 4 13.01 0.60 -3.03
CA TYR A 4 14.21 -0.01 -2.46
C TYR A 4 14.83 -1.10 -3.35
N TYR A 5 14.01 -1.87 -4.04
CA TYR A 5 14.47 -3.01 -4.87
C TYR A 5 15.35 -2.62 -6.05
N GLN A 6 15.33 -1.37 -6.44
CA GLN A 6 16.13 -0.90 -7.56
C GLN A 6 17.62 -0.84 -7.24
N PHE A 7 17.96 -0.58 -5.98
CA PHE A 7 19.34 -0.41 -5.54
C PHE A 7 19.90 -1.56 -4.72
N ASN A 8 19.03 -2.40 -4.21
CA ASN A 8 19.41 -3.53 -3.40
C ASN A 8 18.58 -4.76 -3.78
N PRO A 9 19.21 -5.76 -4.41
CA PRO A 9 18.54 -7.00 -4.82
C PRO A 9 18.15 -7.91 -3.65
N THR A 10 18.40 -7.51 -2.41
CA THR A 10 17.90 -8.28 -1.26
C THR A 10 16.40 -8.12 -1.15
N ASP A 11 15.73 -9.19 -0.85
CA ASP A 11 14.30 -9.40 -1.01
C ASP A 11 13.41 -8.71 0.02
N TYR A 12 13.95 -7.88 0.90
CA TYR A 12 13.21 -7.30 2.00
C TYR A 12 13.36 -5.76 2.05
N PRO A 13 12.26 -5.01 1.87
CA PRO A 13 12.29 -3.54 1.80
C PRO A 13 12.31 -2.91 3.21
N ALA A 14 13.33 -3.20 4.02
CA ALA A 14 13.41 -2.78 5.41
C ALA A 14 13.16 -1.26 5.59
N ILE A 15 13.80 -0.41 4.78
CA ILE A 15 13.65 1.05 4.88
C ILE A 15 12.19 1.48 4.66
N ALA A 16 11.51 0.89 3.69
CA ALA A 16 10.12 1.22 3.39
C ALA A 16 9.16 0.80 4.51
N LEU A 17 9.43 -0.34 5.15
CA LEU A 17 8.65 -0.86 6.27
C LEU A 17 8.89 -0.01 7.53
N GLU A 18 10.14 0.30 7.87
CA GLU A 18 10.49 1.18 8.98
C GLU A 18 9.84 2.58 8.84
N GLN A 19 9.80 3.14 7.63
CA GLN A 19 9.12 4.41 7.38
C GLN A 19 7.63 4.35 7.73
N LEU A 20 6.96 3.23 7.45
CA LEU A 20 5.56 3.05 7.84
C LEU A 20 5.44 2.92 9.36
N GLU A 21 6.28 2.10 10.00
CA GLU A 21 6.27 1.92 11.46
C GLU A 21 6.48 3.26 12.17
N MET A 22 7.49 4.04 11.78
CA MET A 22 7.71 5.39 12.31
C MET A 22 6.49 6.30 12.16
N ALA A 23 5.78 6.23 11.03
CA ALA A 23 4.58 7.06 10.80
C ALA A 23 3.38 6.61 11.65
N LEU A 24 3.35 5.36 12.10
CA LEU A 24 2.28 4.79 12.91
C LEU A 24 2.55 4.83 14.42
N GLU A 25 3.78 5.15 14.83
CA GLU A 25 4.12 5.30 16.25
C GLU A 25 3.24 6.35 16.93
N LYS A 26 2.94 6.11 18.20
CA LYS A 26 2.23 7.09 19.02
C LYS A 26 3.10 8.33 19.21
N ASP A 27 2.50 9.48 19.02
CA ASP A 27 3.16 10.79 19.15
C ASP A 27 4.33 11.01 18.17
N SER A 28 4.36 10.25 17.07
CA SER A 28 5.38 10.42 16.03
C SER A 28 5.33 11.81 15.42
N ARG A 29 6.53 12.41 15.24
CA ARG A 29 6.71 13.63 14.46
C ARG A 29 6.98 13.35 12.97
N TYR A 30 7.10 12.09 12.60
CA TYR A 30 7.27 11.65 11.23
C TYR A 30 5.91 11.48 10.56
N VAL A 31 5.72 12.14 9.42
CA VAL A 31 4.47 12.09 8.66
C VAL A 31 4.76 11.52 7.27
N MET A 32 4.25 10.34 6.99
CA MET A 32 4.34 9.73 5.66
C MET A 32 3.27 10.31 4.74
N THR A 33 3.66 10.94 3.66
CA THR A 33 2.72 11.62 2.75
C THR A 33 2.00 10.65 1.81
N THR A 34 2.75 9.89 1.04
CA THR A 34 2.24 8.88 0.08
C THR A 34 3.38 7.95 -0.33
N PRO A 35 3.12 6.67 -0.67
CA PRO A 35 4.10 5.82 -1.32
C PRO A 35 4.36 6.30 -2.75
N MET A 36 5.51 5.96 -3.31
CA MET A 36 5.93 6.49 -4.61
C MET A 36 5.70 5.56 -5.79
N TYR A 37 5.27 4.32 -5.58
CA TYR A 37 5.11 3.33 -6.64
C TYR A 37 4.01 3.66 -7.67
N HIS A 38 3.07 4.54 -7.33
CA HIS A 38 1.99 4.93 -8.23
C HIS A 38 2.34 6.12 -9.15
N PHE A 39 3.52 6.70 -9.00
CA PHE A 39 4.03 7.76 -9.89
C PHE A 39 4.79 7.18 -11.08
N GLU A 40 4.79 7.91 -12.19
CA GLU A 40 5.59 7.57 -13.37
C GLU A 40 7.01 8.10 -13.24
N TYR A 41 7.97 7.27 -13.67
CA TYR A 41 9.40 7.54 -13.64
C TYR A 41 9.92 7.72 -15.08
N SER A 42 10.90 8.61 -15.25
CA SER A 42 11.55 8.85 -16.53
C SER A 42 12.58 7.77 -16.89
N ASP A 43 13.28 7.26 -15.89
CA ASP A 43 14.40 6.31 -16.02
C ASP A 43 14.33 5.16 -14.99
N GLY A 44 13.19 5.05 -14.30
CA GLY A 44 12.98 4.07 -13.24
C GLY A 44 13.55 4.47 -11.88
N VAL A 45 14.22 5.61 -11.76
CA VAL A 45 14.74 6.20 -10.51
C VAL A 45 14.13 7.56 -10.25
N HIS A 46 14.14 8.43 -11.26
CA HIS A 46 13.70 9.81 -11.15
C HIS A 46 12.27 9.94 -11.66
N LEU A 47 11.44 10.63 -10.91
CA LEU A 47 10.08 10.95 -11.34
C LEU A 47 10.10 11.81 -12.59
N THR A 48 9.08 11.66 -13.45
CA THR A 48 8.84 12.63 -14.52
C THR A 48 8.53 14.00 -13.92
N ALA A 49 8.74 15.08 -14.68
CA ALA A 49 8.50 16.44 -14.19
C ALA A 49 7.06 16.66 -13.68
N PRO A 50 5.99 16.20 -14.38
CA PRO A 50 4.63 16.28 -13.86
C PRO A 50 4.45 15.50 -12.54
N MET A 51 5.08 14.32 -12.40
CA MET A 51 4.97 13.50 -11.19
C MET A 51 5.75 14.08 -10.02
N SER A 52 6.89 14.72 -10.26
CA SER A 52 7.61 15.48 -9.24
C SER A 52 6.75 16.60 -8.69
N ARG A 53 6.03 17.31 -9.56
CA ARG A 53 5.07 18.32 -9.15
C ARG A 53 3.90 17.71 -8.38
N LEU A 54 3.32 16.62 -8.86
CA LEU A 54 2.22 15.94 -8.17
C LEU A 54 2.64 15.47 -6.77
N TYR A 55 3.86 14.97 -6.63
CA TYR A 55 4.40 14.63 -5.31
C TYR A 55 4.49 15.86 -4.39
N GLY A 56 4.92 17.01 -4.92
CA GLY A 56 4.91 18.28 -4.19
C GLY A 56 3.50 18.69 -3.74
N GLU A 57 2.48 18.50 -4.57
CA GLU A 57 1.07 18.74 -4.21
C GLU A 57 0.61 17.81 -3.06
N TYR A 58 1.01 16.53 -3.06
CA TYR A 58 0.77 15.64 -1.92
C TYR A 58 1.43 16.14 -0.64
N VAL A 59 2.70 16.54 -0.72
CA VAL A 59 3.43 17.09 0.43
C VAL A 59 2.72 18.33 0.96
N GLY A 60 2.37 19.28 0.09
CA GLY A 60 1.66 20.51 0.45
C GLY A 60 0.30 20.25 1.09
N TYR A 61 -0.47 19.31 0.51
CA TYR A 61 -1.77 18.91 1.06
C TYR A 61 -1.65 18.32 2.48
N VAL A 62 -0.72 17.39 2.68
CA VAL A 62 -0.51 16.75 3.98
C VAL A 62 0.04 17.76 5.00
N MET A 63 0.97 18.63 4.61
CA MET A 63 1.46 19.71 5.47
C MET A 63 0.32 20.64 5.90
N LYS A 64 -0.55 21.05 4.97
CA LYS A 64 -1.75 21.82 5.31
C LYS A 64 -2.59 21.12 6.34
N LYS A 65 -2.92 19.84 6.12
CA LYS A 65 -3.74 19.04 7.04
C LYS A 65 -3.15 18.99 8.44
N VAL A 66 -1.86 18.68 8.56
CA VAL A 66 -1.20 18.48 9.86
C VAL A 66 -0.89 19.80 10.55
N LEU A 67 -0.28 20.77 9.83
CA LEU A 67 0.27 21.98 10.44
C LEU A 67 -0.74 23.12 10.54
N LEU A 68 -1.69 23.22 9.60
CA LEU A 68 -2.66 24.33 9.58
C LEU A 68 -4.02 23.91 10.11
N ASP A 69 -4.52 22.73 9.69
CA ASP A 69 -5.84 22.25 10.10
C ASP A 69 -5.77 21.50 11.46
N GLY A 70 -4.57 21.16 11.95
CA GLY A 70 -4.39 20.38 13.18
C GLY A 70 -4.95 18.96 13.10
N ALA A 71 -5.13 18.42 11.88
CA ALA A 71 -5.70 17.10 11.65
C ALA A 71 -4.62 16.02 11.77
N ASP A 72 -5.03 14.85 12.27
CA ASP A 72 -4.18 13.65 12.18
C ASP A 72 -4.10 13.17 10.73
N TRP A 73 -2.92 12.71 10.33
CA TRP A 73 -2.70 12.13 9.01
C TRP A 73 -1.93 10.83 9.11
N LYS A 74 -2.55 9.77 8.60
CA LYS A 74 -1.92 8.45 8.45
C LYS A 74 -2.25 7.86 7.09
N PRO A 75 -1.33 7.10 6.49
CA PRO A 75 -1.60 6.39 5.25
C PRO A 75 -2.64 5.27 5.47
N VAL A 76 -3.21 4.75 4.39
CA VAL A 76 -3.99 3.51 4.44
C VAL A 76 -3.10 2.39 4.96
N HIS A 77 -3.49 1.70 6.03
CA HIS A 77 -2.71 0.62 6.63
C HIS A 77 -3.61 -0.41 7.33
N PRO A 78 -3.14 -1.67 7.53
CA PRO A 78 -3.91 -2.69 8.23
C PRO A 78 -4.08 -2.34 9.72
N LEU A 79 -5.28 -2.59 10.26
CA LEU A 79 -5.61 -2.40 11.69
C LEU A 79 -5.76 -3.73 12.41
N THR A 80 -6.70 -4.54 11.95
CA THR A 80 -7.07 -5.81 12.60
C THR A 80 -7.36 -6.86 11.54
N HIS A 81 -7.36 -8.13 11.94
CA HIS A 81 -7.71 -9.21 11.04
C HIS A 81 -8.61 -10.26 11.72
N LYS A 82 -9.32 -11.02 10.88
CA LYS A 82 -10.10 -12.20 11.28
C LYS A 82 -9.75 -13.34 10.33
N ILE A 83 -9.41 -14.49 10.88
CA ILE A 83 -9.13 -15.70 10.10
C ILE A 83 -10.21 -16.73 10.41
N ARG A 84 -10.82 -17.28 9.35
CA ARG A 84 -11.86 -18.29 9.46
C ARG A 84 -11.63 -19.43 8.49
N LYS A 85 -11.90 -20.66 8.93
CA LYS A 85 -11.95 -21.81 8.04
C LYS A 85 -13.21 -21.69 7.16
N SER A 86 -13.08 -21.90 5.85
CA SER A 86 -14.16 -21.78 4.88
C SER A 86 -14.11 -22.95 3.90
N GLY A 87 -14.95 -23.95 4.11
CA GLY A 87 -14.93 -25.18 3.31
C GLY A 87 -13.56 -25.88 3.40
N LYS A 88 -12.91 -26.09 2.24
CA LYS A 88 -11.56 -26.69 2.17
C LYS A 88 -10.42 -25.68 2.33
N GLY A 89 -10.71 -24.39 2.55
CA GLY A 89 -9.72 -23.34 2.62
C GLY A 89 -9.93 -22.42 3.84
N TRP A 90 -9.32 -21.25 3.76
CA TRP A 90 -9.31 -20.23 4.80
C TRP A 90 -9.60 -18.87 4.21
N THR A 91 -10.28 -18.04 4.98
CA THR A 91 -10.45 -16.62 4.67
C THR A 91 -9.66 -15.78 5.67
N VAL A 92 -8.92 -14.81 5.15
CA VAL A 92 -8.27 -13.75 5.94
C VAL A 92 -8.98 -12.45 5.59
N GLU A 93 -9.70 -11.88 6.55
CA GLU A 93 -10.35 -10.58 6.40
C GLU A 93 -9.56 -9.56 7.23
N VAL A 94 -9.06 -8.53 6.56
CA VAL A 94 -8.26 -7.48 7.19
C VAL A 94 -8.99 -6.16 7.06
N ALA A 95 -9.25 -5.54 8.20
CA ALA A 95 -9.75 -4.17 8.27
C ALA A 95 -8.61 -3.18 8.18
N PHE A 96 -8.81 -2.12 7.40
CA PHE A 96 -7.83 -1.07 7.18
C PHE A 96 -8.28 0.25 7.77
N TYR A 97 -7.33 1.04 8.22
CA TYR A 97 -7.50 2.47 8.35
C TYR A 97 -7.62 3.07 6.96
N ALA A 98 -8.74 3.71 6.67
CA ALA A 98 -8.99 4.40 5.42
C ALA A 98 -9.67 5.74 5.75
N PRO A 99 -8.95 6.87 5.70
CA PRO A 99 -9.50 8.17 6.08
C PRO A 99 -10.65 8.61 5.17
N CYS A 100 -10.61 8.24 3.90
CA CYS A 100 -11.64 8.57 2.91
C CYS A 100 -12.19 7.29 2.24
N PRO A 101 -13.01 6.48 2.95
CA PRO A 101 -13.57 5.26 2.37
C PRO A 101 -14.59 5.58 1.25
N PRO A 102 -14.86 4.63 0.32
CA PRO A 102 -14.42 3.23 0.35
C PRO A 102 -12.98 3.02 -0.13
N LEU A 103 -12.41 1.86 0.24
CA LEU A 103 -11.21 1.35 -0.39
C LEU A 103 -11.48 0.99 -1.85
N VAL A 104 -10.45 1.09 -2.68
CA VAL A 104 -10.48 0.74 -4.10
C VAL A 104 -9.25 -0.07 -4.46
N LEU A 105 -9.43 -1.13 -5.26
CA LEU A 105 -8.35 -1.84 -5.95
C LEU A 105 -8.20 -1.21 -7.34
N ASP A 106 -7.31 -0.22 -7.45
CA ASP A 106 -7.16 0.60 -8.64
C ASP A 106 -6.13 0.01 -9.61
N THR A 107 -6.61 -0.83 -10.51
CA THR A 107 -5.82 -1.43 -11.59
C THR A 107 -5.72 -0.56 -12.85
N LYS A 108 -6.32 0.63 -12.83
CA LYS A 108 -6.20 1.61 -13.94
C LYS A 108 -4.99 2.49 -13.76
N THR A 109 -4.76 2.96 -12.54
CA THR A 109 -3.60 3.80 -12.22
C THR A 109 -2.34 2.96 -12.04
N VAL A 110 -2.44 1.80 -11.38
CA VAL A 110 -1.33 0.89 -11.11
C VAL A 110 -1.66 -0.50 -11.64
N ASP A 111 -0.85 -1.04 -12.57
CA ASP A 111 -1.05 -2.38 -13.10
C ASP A 111 -0.93 -3.42 -11.97
N ASP A 112 -1.84 -4.40 -11.96
CA ASP A 112 -1.85 -5.46 -10.96
C ASP A 112 -0.56 -6.30 -11.02
N PRO A 113 0.26 -6.30 -9.95
CA PRO A 113 1.46 -7.13 -9.89
C PRO A 113 1.19 -8.60 -9.54
N GLY A 114 -0.07 -8.98 -9.46
CA GLY A 114 -0.59 -10.22 -8.92
C GLY A 114 -1.25 -10.02 -7.57
N ASN A 115 -2.46 -10.52 -7.41
CA ASN A 115 -3.26 -10.40 -6.19
C ASN A 115 -3.35 -8.95 -5.66
N TYR A 116 -3.33 -7.95 -6.56
CA TYR A 116 -3.33 -6.52 -6.25
C TYR A 116 -2.17 -6.06 -5.36
N GLY A 117 -1.07 -6.82 -5.32
CA GLY A 117 0.10 -6.57 -4.47
C GLY A 117 0.09 -7.30 -3.13
N PHE A 118 -0.92 -8.11 -2.82
CA PHE A 118 -0.96 -8.93 -1.62
C PHE A 118 -0.21 -10.26 -1.80
N SER A 119 0.53 -10.65 -0.77
CA SER A 119 1.14 -11.97 -0.66
C SER A 119 1.02 -12.51 0.77
N LEU A 120 1.02 -13.82 0.92
CA LEU A 120 0.95 -14.51 2.21
C LEU A 120 2.17 -15.40 2.36
N VAL A 121 2.81 -15.28 3.53
CA VAL A 121 3.95 -16.12 3.91
C VAL A 121 3.56 -16.89 5.17
N GLY A 122 3.80 -18.19 5.20
CA GLY A 122 3.52 -19.05 6.33
C GLY A 122 4.54 -18.88 7.48
N ALA A 123 4.35 -19.65 8.55
CA ALA A 123 5.16 -19.54 9.75
C ALA A 123 6.63 -19.93 9.52
N GLU A 124 6.90 -20.83 8.59
CA GLU A 124 8.24 -21.32 8.22
C GLU A 124 8.85 -20.54 7.04
N GLY A 125 8.20 -19.45 6.60
CA GLY A 125 8.66 -18.62 5.48
C GLY A 125 8.20 -19.11 4.11
N GLU A 126 7.37 -20.14 4.03
CA GLU A 126 6.82 -20.67 2.79
C GLU A 126 5.73 -19.78 2.21
N ASP A 127 5.65 -19.71 0.88
CA ASP A 127 4.58 -18.99 0.21
C ASP A 127 3.23 -19.72 0.36
N ILE A 128 2.20 -18.95 0.70
CA ILE A 128 0.82 -19.40 0.74
C ILE A 128 0.07 -18.79 -0.43
N ALA A 129 -0.37 -19.63 -1.36
CA ALA A 129 -1.10 -19.18 -2.55
C ALA A 129 -2.43 -18.52 -2.18
N ILE A 130 -2.63 -17.30 -2.68
CA ILE A 130 -3.90 -16.57 -2.60
C ILE A 130 -4.74 -16.93 -3.81
N LYS A 131 -5.97 -17.42 -3.59
CA LYS A 131 -6.91 -17.77 -4.66
C LYS A 131 -7.72 -16.59 -5.16
N SER A 132 -8.04 -15.69 -4.26
CA SER A 132 -8.78 -14.47 -4.61
C SER A 132 -8.58 -13.39 -3.57
N VAL A 133 -8.68 -12.16 -4.02
CA VAL A 133 -8.70 -10.94 -3.21
C VAL A 133 -9.96 -10.17 -3.56
N ARG A 134 -10.69 -9.69 -2.57
CA ARG A 134 -11.87 -8.85 -2.78
C ARG A 134 -12.03 -7.81 -1.68
N LEU A 135 -12.67 -6.72 -1.99
CA LEU A 135 -13.11 -5.73 -1.00
C LEU A 135 -14.36 -6.22 -0.25
N VAL A 136 -14.45 -5.92 1.03
CA VAL A 136 -15.60 -6.21 1.89
C VAL A 136 -15.99 -4.94 2.64
N GLY A 137 -17.25 -4.55 2.50
CA GLY A 137 -17.72 -3.27 3.06
C GLY A 137 -16.95 -2.08 2.46
N LYS A 138 -16.64 -1.09 3.31
CA LYS A 138 -15.98 0.15 2.87
C LYS A 138 -14.46 0.16 3.12
N ASN A 139 -13.97 -0.65 4.06
CA ASN A 139 -12.60 -0.55 4.55
C ASN A 139 -11.94 -1.90 4.87
N ALA A 140 -12.39 -2.98 4.29
CA ALA A 140 -11.78 -4.29 4.50
C ALA A 140 -11.43 -5.00 3.19
N VAL A 141 -10.38 -5.82 3.24
CA VAL A 141 -9.95 -6.72 2.18
C VAL A 141 -10.07 -8.15 2.69
N GLN A 142 -10.64 -9.03 1.87
CA GLN A 142 -10.72 -10.46 2.16
C GLN A 142 -9.90 -11.24 1.14
N LEU A 143 -9.05 -12.11 1.67
CA LEU A 143 -8.24 -13.06 0.90
C LEU A 143 -8.77 -14.48 1.13
N LEU A 144 -8.78 -15.29 0.08
CA LEU A 144 -9.07 -16.72 0.15
C LEU A 144 -7.79 -17.52 -0.12
N THR A 145 -7.51 -18.52 0.72
CA THR A 145 -6.34 -19.39 0.58
C THR A 145 -6.70 -20.83 0.91
N GLU A 146 -5.95 -21.82 0.40
CA GLU A 146 -6.13 -23.23 0.74
C GLU A 146 -5.42 -23.63 2.02
N LYS A 147 -4.21 -23.09 2.22
CA LYS A 147 -3.39 -23.38 3.40
C LYS A 147 -3.79 -22.51 4.57
N ASP A 148 -3.54 -22.97 5.78
CA ASP A 148 -3.76 -22.23 7.01
C ASP A 148 -2.78 -21.04 7.11
N PRO A 149 -3.27 -19.80 7.12
CA PRO A 149 -2.41 -18.61 7.19
C PRO A 149 -2.08 -18.17 8.63
N ARG A 150 -2.63 -18.84 9.63
CA ARG A 150 -2.40 -18.49 11.04
C ARG A 150 -0.91 -18.62 11.37
N LYS A 151 -0.41 -17.72 12.20
CA LYS A 151 1.03 -17.55 12.53
C LYS A 151 1.91 -17.11 11.36
N GLY A 152 1.35 -16.90 10.18
CA GLY A 152 2.04 -16.35 9.03
C GLY A 152 2.04 -14.81 9.01
N ARG A 153 2.34 -14.25 7.84
CA ARG A 153 2.40 -12.82 7.61
C ARG A 153 1.68 -12.45 6.33
N LEU A 154 0.91 -11.37 6.37
CA LEU A 154 0.35 -10.73 5.19
C LEU A 154 1.27 -9.61 4.76
N ARG A 155 1.75 -9.67 3.52
CA ARG A 155 2.62 -8.67 2.91
C ARG A 155 1.89 -7.92 1.80
N TYR A 156 2.29 -6.68 1.58
CA TYR A 156 1.72 -5.85 0.53
C TYR A 156 2.76 -5.01 -0.18
N GLY A 157 2.68 -4.94 -1.49
CA GLY A 157 3.58 -4.18 -2.35
C GLY A 157 4.99 -4.78 -2.48
N MET A 158 5.22 -5.94 -1.87
CA MET A 158 6.53 -6.58 -1.79
C MET A 158 6.75 -7.65 -2.87
N THR A 159 5.86 -7.73 -3.85
CA THR A 159 6.01 -8.65 -4.99
C THR A 159 7.16 -8.18 -5.87
N ILE A 160 8.25 -8.94 -5.89
CA ILE A 160 9.44 -8.62 -6.66
C ILE A 160 9.27 -9.19 -8.06
N ASN A 161 9.27 -8.32 -9.04
CA ASN A 161 9.46 -8.70 -10.43
C ASN A 161 10.87 -8.27 -10.83
N GLU A 162 11.86 -9.16 -10.63
CA GLU A 162 13.19 -9.15 -11.24
C GLU A 162 13.77 -7.76 -11.53
N HIS A 163 14.39 -7.10 -10.55
CA HIS A 163 15.18 -5.86 -10.73
C HIS A 163 14.59 -4.82 -11.71
N ARG A 164 13.28 -4.73 -11.79
CA ARG A 164 12.63 -3.84 -12.76
C ARG A 164 12.57 -2.41 -12.25
N PRO A 165 12.55 -1.43 -13.16
CA PRO A 165 12.40 -0.03 -12.81
C PRO A 165 11.18 0.24 -11.92
N SER A 166 11.28 1.26 -11.07
CA SER A 166 10.15 1.73 -10.25
C SER A 166 9.03 2.30 -11.12
N GLY A 167 7.81 2.19 -10.66
CA GLY A 167 6.68 2.83 -11.30
C GLY A 167 5.37 2.05 -11.21
N PRO A 168 4.31 2.61 -11.77
CA PRO A 168 2.98 2.00 -11.67
C PRO A 168 2.80 0.77 -12.57
N ARG A 169 3.73 0.52 -13.51
CA ARG A 169 3.67 -0.60 -14.46
C ARG A 169 4.68 -1.69 -14.17
N THR A 170 5.74 -1.37 -13.45
CA THR A 170 6.86 -2.27 -13.18
C THR A 170 7.33 -2.14 -11.73
N GLY A 171 8.16 -3.05 -11.27
CA GLY A 171 8.70 -3.04 -9.91
C GLY A 171 7.68 -3.38 -8.83
N ALA A 172 8.10 -3.25 -7.59
CA ALA A 172 7.29 -3.51 -6.42
C ALA A 172 6.18 -2.45 -6.27
N ARG A 173 4.93 -2.88 -6.16
CA ARG A 173 3.75 -2.01 -6.13
C ARG A 173 2.52 -2.72 -5.61
N GLY A 174 1.45 -1.97 -5.40
CA GLY A 174 0.13 -2.51 -5.08
C GLY A 174 -0.99 -1.58 -5.55
N CYS A 175 -2.21 -2.09 -5.59
CA CYS A 175 -3.36 -1.41 -6.20
C CYS A 175 -4.34 -0.82 -5.17
N LEU A 176 -4.05 -0.92 -3.86
CA LEU A 176 -4.98 -0.50 -2.82
C LEU A 176 -4.82 0.99 -2.50
N ARG A 177 -5.93 1.71 -2.55
CA ARG A 177 -6.05 3.12 -2.13
C ARG A 177 -7.41 3.39 -1.50
N ASP A 178 -7.57 4.55 -0.89
CA ASP A 178 -8.89 5.08 -0.51
C ASP A 178 -9.54 5.88 -1.67
N SER A 179 -10.58 6.63 -1.37
CA SER A 179 -11.33 7.44 -2.33
C SER A 179 -11.12 8.95 -2.17
N GLN A 180 -10.06 9.39 -1.50
CA GLN A 180 -9.77 10.81 -1.28
C GLN A 180 -9.73 11.62 -2.57
N GLY A 181 -9.20 11.04 -3.65
CA GLY A 181 -9.08 11.69 -4.95
C GLY A 181 -10.41 11.95 -5.68
N ASP A 182 -11.54 11.54 -5.13
CA ASP A 182 -12.86 11.99 -5.63
C ASP A 182 -13.03 13.49 -5.39
N GLU A 183 -12.58 13.99 -4.23
CA GLU A 183 -12.68 15.37 -3.80
C GLU A 183 -11.35 16.14 -3.95
N VAL A 184 -10.22 15.46 -3.76
CA VAL A 184 -8.90 16.09 -3.74
C VAL A 184 -8.14 15.80 -5.04
N LYS A 185 -7.87 16.85 -5.82
CA LYS A 185 -7.17 16.75 -7.10
C LYS A 185 -6.12 17.83 -7.22
N ALA A 186 -5.05 17.53 -7.95
CA ALA A 186 -4.05 18.50 -8.39
C ALA A 186 -4.25 18.79 -9.88
N HIS A 187 -4.25 20.06 -10.25
CA HIS A 187 -4.30 20.48 -11.66
C HIS A 187 -2.88 20.78 -12.16
N ILE A 188 -2.35 19.96 -13.06
CA ILE A 188 -0.99 20.08 -13.55
C ILE A 188 -0.98 20.01 -15.08
N GLN A 189 -0.49 21.07 -15.72
CA GLN A 189 -0.38 21.15 -17.18
C GLN A 189 -1.69 20.83 -17.94
N GLY A 190 -2.82 21.37 -17.45
CA GLY A 190 -4.13 21.18 -18.07
C GLY A 190 -4.78 19.82 -17.80
N LYS A 191 -4.22 19.00 -16.91
CA LYS A 191 -4.75 17.68 -16.54
C LYS A 191 -5.00 17.59 -15.03
N ASP A 192 -6.13 16.99 -14.66
CA ASP A 192 -6.46 16.70 -13.28
C ASP A 192 -5.87 15.35 -12.86
N TYR A 193 -5.19 15.36 -11.73
CA TYR A 193 -4.64 14.16 -11.08
C TYR A 193 -5.35 13.93 -9.76
N ARG A 194 -5.86 12.74 -9.55
CA ARG A 194 -6.42 12.29 -8.27
C ARG A 194 -5.31 12.26 -7.21
N MET A 195 -5.65 12.67 -6.00
CA MET A 195 -4.74 12.61 -4.86
C MET A 195 -5.30 11.66 -3.80
N ASP A 196 -5.41 10.39 -4.16
CA ASP A 196 -5.88 9.33 -3.25
C ASP A 196 -4.80 9.00 -2.20
N ASN A 197 -5.22 8.52 -1.04
CA ASN A 197 -4.30 8.02 -0.03
C ASN A 197 -4.00 6.53 -0.34
N TRP A 198 -2.83 6.29 -0.91
CA TRP A 198 -2.38 4.95 -1.31
C TRP A 198 -1.81 4.18 -0.13
N CYS A 199 -2.03 2.87 -0.13
CA CYS A 199 -1.49 1.97 0.88
C CYS A 199 0.02 1.77 0.67
N PRO A 200 0.89 2.10 1.64
CA PRO A 200 2.32 1.80 1.55
C PRO A 200 2.60 0.31 1.72
N PHE A 201 3.85 -0.09 1.48
CA PHE A 201 4.32 -1.44 1.74
C PHE A 201 4.17 -1.77 3.22
N PHE A 202 3.73 -2.99 3.51
CA PHE A 202 3.65 -3.48 4.87
C PHE A 202 3.96 -4.99 4.94
N ASP A 203 4.40 -5.42 6.11
CA ASP A 203 4.58 -6.81 6.50
C ASP A 203 3.87 -7.05 7.85
N TYR A 204 2.62 -7.51 7.78
CA TYR A 204 1.69 -7.57 8.89
C TYR A 204 1.56 -8.98 9.46
N SER A 205 1.80 -9.14 10.78
CA SER A 205 1.71 -10.44 11.45
C SER A 205 0.26 -10.91 11.61
N LEU A 206 0.01 -12.16 11.23
CA LEU A 206 -1.26 -12.85 11.43
C LEU A 206 -1.27 -13.72 12.73
N SER A 207 -0.21 -13.66 13.52
CA SER A 207 -0.08 -14.43 14.76
C SER A 207 -0.81 -13.82 15.95
N LYS A 208 -1.07 -12.52 15.91
CA LYS A 208 -1.75 -11.78 16.97
C LYS A 208 -3.19 -11.54 16.53
N GLY A 209 -4.12 -12.36 17.03
CA GLY A 209 -5.52 -11.98 17.03
C GLY A 209 -5.69 -10.77 17.96
N HIS A 210 -6.19 -9.68 17.41
CA HIS A 210 -6.72 -8.57 18.20
C HIS A 210 -8.23 -8.63 18.16
#